data_9088351722b704a043cc2d55a6975a16
#
_entry.id   9088351722b704a043cc2d55a6975a16
#
_cell.length_a   1.000
_cell.length_b   1.000
_cell.length_c   1.000
_cell.angle_alpha   90.00
_cell.angle_beta   90.00
_cell.angle_gamma   90.00
#
_symmetry.space_group_name_H-M   'P 1'
#
loop_
_entity.id
_entity.type
_entity.pdbx_description
1 polymer ?
#
loop_
_entity_poly.entity_id
_entity_poly.type
_entity_poly.pdbx_seq_one_letter_code
_entity_poly.pdbx_strand_id
1 'polypeptide(L)'
;LAVADFPGQNYNPLFVFGGTGLGKTHLMQAIGNRMLQARSDSGVIYTTAEDFVNDMIRALRFKKMDEFRNRYRDSADMLLIDDIQFLSGKVRSQEEFFHTFESLKLAGKQVVLTSDVLPREIDGLEPRLRTRFEGGLLADVQAPDLETMVAILQAKAETMRLPIGHDCALWIASRVSGNVRELEGAINRLAALGSFYGDAITVDFAKQHLSNLLVQTPEAVSPERIIQVVARYFNIKISDLKGQRKLKGIVQPRQIAMFLARQHTDLSFPDLGRAFGGRDHSTVQHACKKIGGLAKSDPDMQNHLQTLERNLGLAR
;
A
#
# COMPACT_ATOMS: atom_id res chain seq x y z
N LEU A 1 5.86 14.91 16.58
CA LEU A 1 6.48 15.39 17.81
C LEU A 1 5.59 16.45 18.51
N ALA A 2 5.18 17.55 17.85
CA ALA A 2 4.39 18.62 18.47
C ALA A 2 3.11 18.11 19.17
N VAL A 3 2.41 17.12 18.61
CA VAL A 3 1.21 16.51 19.20
C VAL A 3 1.50 15.76 20.50
N ALA A 4 2.66 15.14 20.62
CA ALA A 4 3.07 14.43 21.82
C ALA A 4 3.60 15.39 22.90
N ASP A 5 4.28 16.45 22.49
CA ASP A 5 4.87 17.44 23.39
C ASP A 5 3.82 18.41 23.95
N PHE A 6 2.76 18.72 23.16
CA PHE A 6 1.66 19.63 23.54
C PHE A 6 0.29 19.01 23.24
N PRO A 7 -0.11 17.93 23.93
CA PRO A 7 -1.34 17.22 23.65
C PRO A 7 -2.57 18.11 23.88
N GLY A 8 -3.56 17.99 23.00
CA GLY A 8 -4.85 18.69 23.10
C GLY A 8 -4.86 20.16 22.66
N GLN A 9 -3.69 20.78 22.39
CA GLN A 9 -3.64 22.23 22.15
C GLN A 9 -3.86 22.62 20.67
N ASN A 10 -3.02 22.14 19.72
CA ASN A 10 -2.98 22.72 18.38
C ASN A 10 -3.45 21.79 17.26
N TYR A 11 -3.34 20.46 17.43
CA TYR A 11 -3.57 19.47 16.37
C TYR A 11 -4.50 18.37 16.87
N ASN A 12 -5.75 18.75 17.20
CA ASN A 12 -6.71 17.85 17.82
C ASN A 12 -8.06 17.85 17.08
N PRO A 13 -8.42 16.75 16.40
CA PRO A 13 -7.67 15.50 16.27
C PRO A 13 -6.46 15.63 15.33
N LEU A 14 -5.47 14.75 15.51
CA LEU A 14 -4.53 14.42 14.45
C LEU A 14 -5.09 13.23 13.67
N PHE A 15 -5.30 13.43 12.39
CA PHE A 15 -5.76 12.37 11.48
C PHE A 15 -4.65 12.02 10.51
N VAL A 16 -4.07 10.82 10.67
CA VAL A 16 -2.97 10.31 9.85
C VAL A 16 -3.56 9.39 8.79
N PHE A 17 -3.37 9.71 7.52
CA PHE A 17 -3.88 8.88 6.44
C PHE A 17 -2.79 8.56 5.42
N GLY A 18 -3.04 7.54 4.59
CA GLY A 18 -2.11 7.10 3.54
C GLY A 18 -2.30 5.61 3.23
N GLY A 19 -1.69 5.12 2.19
CA GLY A 19 -1.81 3.72 1.74
C GLY A 19 -1.51 2.68 2.82
N THR A 20 -1.97 1.46 2.60
CA THR A 20 -1.69 0.33 3.51
C THR A 20 -0.20 0.03 3.56
N GLY A 21 0.34 -0.22 4.77
CA GLY A 21 1.74 -0.62 4.96
C GLY A 21 2.76 0.52 4.95
N LEU A 22 2.33 1.79 5.01
CA LEU A 22 3.23 2.96 5.03
C LEU A 22 3.74 3.36 6.41
N GLY A 23 3.34 2.66 7.48
CA GLY A 23 3.83 2.92 8.84
C GLY A 23 2.95 3.85 9.67
N LYS A 24 1.67 4.09 9.31
CA LYS A 24 0.72 4.91 10.07
C LYS A 24 0.61 4.48 11.54
N THR A 25 0.43 3.18 11.77
CA THR A 25 0.39 2.57 13.12
C THR A 25 1.67 2.84 13.90
N HIS A 26 2.85 2.69 13.26
CA HIS A 26 4.13 2.98 13.90
C HIS A 26 4.27 4.46 14.31
N LEU A 27 3.85 5.37 13.43
CA LEU A 27 3.84 6.80 13.72
C LEU A 27 2.92 7.13 14.90
N MET A 28 1.71 6.55 14.92
CA MET A 28 0.76 6.69 16.02
C MET A 28 1.34 6.16 17.34
N GLN A 29 1.93 4.97 17.33
CA GLN A 29 2.57 4.37 18.51
C GLN A 29 3.78 5.20 18.99
N ALA A 30 4.56 5.76 18.06
CA ALA A 30 5.66 6.65 18.41
C ALA A 30 5.19 7.94 19.12
N ILE A 31 4.02 8.47 18.72
CA ILE A 31 3.39 9.62 19.41
C ILE A 31 3.01 9.23 20.85
N GLY A 32 2.34 8.09 21.04
CA GLY A 32 1.98 7.60 22.37
C GLY A 32 3.19 7.33 23.27
N ASN A 33 4.20 6.66 22.73
CA ASN A 33 5.44 6.38 23.44
C ASN A 33 6.19 7.67 23.83
N ARG A 34 6.22 8.67 22.95
CA ARG A 34 6.82 9.97 23.26
C ARG A 34 6.11 10.67 24.41
N MET A 35 4.78 10.61 24.45
CA MET A 35 4.02 11.18 25.56
C MET A 35 4.32 10.46 26.88
N LEU A 36 4.38 9.12 26.89
CA LEU A 36 4.73 8.33 28.07
C LEU A 36 6.15 8.59 28.56
N GLN A 37 7.10 8.80 27.64
CA GLN A 37 8.47 9.19 28.01
C GLN A 37 8.55 10.57 28.67
N ALA A 38 7.70 11.51 28.21
CA ALA A 38 7.64 12.86 28.75
C ALA A 38 6.84 12.94 30.07
N ARG A 39 5.83 12.09 30.22
CA ARG A 39 4.88 12.04 31.34
C ARG A 39 4.48 10.60 31.60
N SER A 40 5.20 9.91 32.45
CA SER A 40 5.01 8.47 32.75
C SER A 40 3.63 8.11 33.27
N ASP A 41 2.94 9.05 33.93
CA ASP A 41 1.64 8.82 34.57
C ASP A 41 0.46 9.14 33.64
N SER A 42 0.72 9.49 32.37
CA SER A 42 -0.33 9.82 31.40
C SER A 42 -1.12 8.58 30.99
N GLY A 43 -2.44 8.73 30.94
CA GLY A 43 -3.36 7.71 30.41
C GLY A 43 -3.33 7.65 28.88
N VAL A 44 -2.37 6.94 28.29
CA VAL A 44 -2.34 6.70 26.83
C VAL A 44 -3.07 5.41 26.50
N ILE A 45 -4.15 5.51 25.73
CA ILE A 45 -4.94 4.37 25.29
C ILE A 45 -4.75 4.18 23.78
N TYR A 46 -4.22 3.03 23.40
CA TYR A 46 -4.17 2.56 22.01
C TYR A 46 -5.20 1.46 21.79
N THR A 47 -5.96 1.55 20.72
CA THR A 47 -6.90 0.51 20.29
C THR A 47 -7.14 0.61 18.78
N THR A 48 -7.58 -0.48 18.16
CA THR A 48 -8.14 -0.43 16.81
C THR A 48 -9.60 0.00 16.84
N ALA A 49 -10.12 0.55 15.73
CA ALA A 49 -11.56 0.84 15.64
C ALA A 49 -12.40 -0.44 15.78
N GLU A 50 -11.89 -1.57 15.34
CA GLU A 50 -12.55 -2.88 15.49
C GLU A 50 -12.64 -3.30 16.98
N ASP A 51 -11.53 -3.19 17.71
CA ASP A 51 -11.49 -3.52 19.14
C ASP A 51 -12.38 -2.58 19.95
N PHE A 52 -12.39 -1.27 19.62
CA PHE A 52 -13.32 -0.32 20.22
C PHE A 52 -14.79 -0.76 20.06
N VAL A 53 -15.17 -1.18 18.85
CA VAL A 53 -16.52 -1.72 18.57
C VAL A 53 -16.78 -3.00 19.37
N ASN A 54 -15.84 -3.91 19.41
CA ASN A 54 -15.96 -5.18 20.13
C ASN A 54 -16.08 -4.95 21.65
N ASP A 55 -15.30 -4.04 22.20
CA ASP A 55 -15.38 -3.64 23.62
C ASP A 55 -16.72 -3.00 23.94
N MET A 56 -17.24 -2.13 23.05
CA MET A 56 -18.57 -1.54 23.21
C MET A 56 -19.67 -2.59 23.20
N ILE A 57 -19.65 -3.53 22.23
CA ILE A 57 -20.64 -4.62 22.14
C ILE A 57 -20.59 -5.48 23.39
N ARG A 58 -19.38 -5.79 23.88
CA ARG A 58 -19.20 -6.56 25.13
C ARG A 58 -19.74 -5.79 26.31
N ALA A 59 -19.47 -4.50 26.45
CA ALA A 59 -19.95 -3.64 27.50
C ALA A 59 -21.50 -3.54 27.51
N LEU A 60 -22.12 -3.41 26.32
CA LEU A 60 -23.59 -3.45 26.18
C LEU A 60 -24.17 -4.79 26.64
N ARG A 61 -23.57 -5.90 26.20
CA ARG A 61 -24.03 -7.26 26.54
C ARG A 61 -24.01 -7.54 28.06
N PHE A 62 -22.98 -7.04 28.74
CA PHE A 62 -22.79 -7.26 30.17
C PHE A 62 -23.27 -6.11 31.06
N LYS A 63 -23.96 -5.09 30.50
CA LYS A 63 -24.42 -3.87 31.17
C LYS A 63 -23.30 -3.10 31.90
N LYS A 64 -22.13 -3.00 31.24
CA LYS A 64 -20.91 -2.36 31.75
C LYS A 64 -20.51 -1.13 30.93
N MET A 65 -21.47 -0.40 30.41
CA MET A 65 -21.19 0.79 29.58
C MET A 65 -20.48 1.91 30.37
N ASP A 66 -20.70 1.99 31.68
CA ASP A 66 -20.01 2.98 32.51
C ASP A 66 -18.49 2.67 32.63
N GLU A 67 -18.13 1.36 32.78
CA GLU A 67 -16.72 0.94 32.74
C GLU A 67 -16.06 1.25 31.40
N PHE A 68 -16.79 1.01 30.29
CA PHE A 68 -16.33 1.35 28.94
C PHE A 68 -16.10 2.86 28.78
N ARG A 69 -17.05 3.69 29.19
CA ARG A 69 -16.93 5.15 29.13
C ARG A 69 -15.82 5.69 30.00
N ASN A 70 -15.71 5.19 31.22
CA ASN A 70 -14.60 5.55 32.12
C ASN A 70 -13.25 5.26 31.44
N ARG A 71 -13.07 4.05 30.89
CA ARG A 71 -11.83 3.69 30.20
C ARG A 71 -11.50 4.67 29.08
N TYR A 72 -12.41 4.88 28.12
CA TYR A 72 -12.13 5.62 26.91
C TYR A 72 -12.27 7.15 27.03
N ARG A 73 -13.00 7.68 28.05
CA ARG A 73 -13.24 9.11 28.23
C ARG A 73 -12.49 9.68 29.43
N ASP A 74 -12.61 9.03 30.59
CA ASP A 74 -12.13 9.61 31.85
C ASP A 74 -10.66 9.29 32.09
N SER A 75 -10.25 8.02 31.90
CA SER A 75 -8.89 7.54 32.13
C SER A 75 -7.92 7.87 31.01
N ALA A 76 -8.37 8.28 29.83
CA ALA A 76 -7.51 8.61 28.71
C ALA A 76 -7.07 10.07 28.76
N ASP A 77 -5.77 10.37 28.68
CA ASP A 77 -5.22 11.69 28.37
C ASP A 77 -4.89 11.79 26.88
N MET A 78 -4.62 10.65 26.25
CA MET A 78 -4.47 10.51 24.80
C MET A 78 -5.16 9.24 24.34
N LEU A 79 -6.04 9.38 23.32
CA LEU A 79 -6.70 8.26 22.66
C LEU A 79 -6.16 8.09 21.25
N LEU A 80 -5.57 6.92 20.99
CA LEU A 80 -5.02 6.50 19.72
C LEU A 80 -5.94 5.43 19.11
N ILE A 81 -6.63 5.75 18.02
CA ILE A 81 -7.50 4.79 17.31
C ILE A 81 -6.92 4.48 15.95
N ASP A 82 -6.54 3.24 15.76
CA ASP A 82 -6.02 2.74 14.49
C ASP A 82 -7.15 2.27 13.58
N ASP A 83 -6.99 2.51 12.29
CA ASP A 83 -7.89 2.06 11.23
C ASP A 83 -9.35 2.48 11.42
N ILE A 84 -9.58 3.79 11.58
CA ILE A 84 -10.91 4.36 11.88
C ILE A 84 -11.96 4.02 10.82
N GLN A 85 -11.56 3.68 9.59
CA GLN A 85 -12.48 3.26 8.52
C GLN A 85 -13.30 2.01 8.90
N PHE A 86 -12.87 1.20 9.86
CA PHE A 86 -13.65 0.06 10.35
C PHE A 86 -14.89 0.44 11.16
N LEU A 87 -15.10 1.72 11.48
CA LEU A 87 -16.39 2.21 11.98
C LEU A 87 -17.45 2.33 10.89
N SER A 88 -17.07 2.27 9.62
CA SER A 88 -17.97 2.40 8.46
C SER A 88 -19.21 1.51 8.60
N GLY A 89 -20.40 2.10 8.37
CA GLY A 89 -21.67 1.40 8.42
C GLY A 89 -22.17 0.97 9.82
N LYS A 90 -21.39 1.17 10.87
CA LYS A 90 -21.74 0.75 12.26
C LYS A 90 -22.34 1.92 13.03
N VAL A 91 -23.57 2.30 12.72
CA VAL A 91 -24.24 3.51 13.22
C VAL A 91 -24.13 3.67 14.74
N ARG A 92 -24.49 2.66 15.55
CA ARG A 92 -24.42 2.74 17.01
C ARG A 92 -23.00 2.95 17.54
N SER A 93 -22.03 2.32 16.90
CA SER A 93 -20.62 2.47 17.29
C SER A 93 -20.08 3.85 16.91
N GLN A 94 -20.49 4.39 15.77
CA GLN A 94 -20.15 5.75 15.37
C GLN A 94 -20.77 6.79 16.35
N GLU A 95 -21.99 6.54 16.81
CA GLU A 95 -22.64 7.42 17.81
C GLU A 95 -21.89 7.41 19.14
N GLU A 96 -21.53 6.26 19.70
CA GLU A 96 -20.78 6.17 20.95
C GLU A 96 -19.37 6.72 20.80
N PHE A 97 -18.74 6.50 19.62
CA PHE A 97 -17.44 7.09 19.31
C PHE A 97 -17.51 8.62 19.20
N PHE A 98 -18.55 9.18 18.57
CA PHE A 98 -18.76 10.62 18.52
C PHE A 98 -18.82 11.23 19.92
N HIS A 99 -19.59 10.65 20.84
CA HIS A 99 -19.66 11.12 22.21
C HIS A 99 -18.33 11.00 22.95
N THR A 100 -17.58 9.93 22.71
CA THR A 100 -16.24 9.76 23.28
C THR A 100 -15.27 10.81 22.76
N PHE A 101 -15.27 11.07 21.44
CA PHE A 101 -14.47 12.09 20.81
C PHE A 101 -14.76 13.49 21.37
N GLU A 102 -16.05 13.87 21.45
CA GLU A 102 -16.46 15.17 21.98
C GLU A 102 -16.06 15.33 23.45
N SER A 103 -16.25 14.31 24.27
CA SER A 103 -15.84 14.32 25.67
C SER A 103 -14.34 14.57 25.84
N LEU A 104 -13.51 13.85 25.08
CA LEU A 104 -12.04 14.03 25.10
C LEU A 104 -11.63 15.43 24.63
N LYS A 105 -12.23 15.91 23.55
CA LYS A 105 -11.92 17.22 22.99
C LYS A 105 -12.27 18.35 23.95
N LEU A 106 -13.46 18.28 24.60
CA LEU A 106 -13.88 19.26 25.60
C LEU A 106 -12.98 19.25 26.84
N ALA A 107 -12.47 18.09 27.22
CA ALA A 107 -11.51 17.94 28.31
C ALA A 107 -10.07 18.34 27.94
N GLY A 108 -9.82 18.83 26.72
CA GLY A 108 -8.48 19.18 26.24
C GLY A 108 -7.55 17.98 26.05
N LYS A 109 -8.10 16.76 25.94
CA LYS A 109 -7.35 15.52 25.76
C LYS A 109 -7.10 15.25 24.28
N GLN A 110 -5.97 14.61 23.95
CA GLN A 110 -5.55 14.40 22.57
C GLN A 110 -6.23 13.18 21.94
N VAL A 111 -6.70 13.35 20.70
CA VAL A 111 -7.15 12.23 19.86
C VAL A 111 -6.25 12.12 18.63
N VAL A 112 -5.77 10.91 18.34
CA VAL A 112 -5.01 10.57 17.12
C VAL A 112 -5.73 9.43 16.42
N LEU A 113 -5.96 9.60 15.13
CA LEU A 113 -6.70 8.64 14.30
C LEU A 113 -5.83 8.23 13.11
N THR A 114 -5.89 6.98 12.70
CA THR A 114 -5.33 6.56 11.41
C THR A 114 -6.40 6.05 10.47
N SER A 115 -6.15 6.18 9.17
CA SER A 115 -6.99 5.63 8.11
C SER A 115 -6.19 5.33 6.85
N ASP A 116 -6.69 4.44 6.00
CA ASP A 116 -6.12 4.22 4.67
C ASP A 116 -6.50 5.33 3.67
N VAL A 117 -7.57 6.08 3.96
CA VAL A 117 -8.14 7.11 3.08
C VAL A 117 -8.51 8.38 3.88
N LEU A 118 -8.77 9.47 3.17
CA LEU A 118 -9.27 10.71 3.78
C LEU A 118 -10.65 10.54 4.44
N PRO A 119 -11.01 11.35 5.46
CA PRO A 119 -12.32 11.25 6.13
C PRO A 119 -13.51 11.32 5.17
N ARG A 120 -13.42 12.15 4.12
CA ARG A 120 -14.45 12.29 3.08
C ARG A 120 -14.62 11.06 2.19
N GLU A 121 -13.61 10.22 2.12
CA GLU A 121 -13.55 9.01 1.27
C GLU A 121 -13.95 7.76 2.04
N ILE A 122 -14.19 7.85 3.35
CA ILE A 122 -14.68 6.73 4.14
C ILE A 122 -16.18 6.58 3.89
N ASP A 123 -16.53 5.57 3.11
CA ASP A 123 -17.94 5.26 2.83
C ASP A 123 -18.68 4.88 4.14
N GLY A 124 -19.92 5.36 4.30
CA GLY A 124 -20.74 5.03 5.48
C GLY A 124 -20.26 5.67 6.79
N LEU A 125 -19.33 6.62 6.74
CA LEU A 125 -18.99 7.47 7.88
C LEU A 125 -20.02 8.59 8.04
N GLU A 126 -20.57 8.76 9.25
CA GLU A 126 -21.55 9.80 9.55
C GLU A 126 -20.98 11.21 9.31
N PRO A 127 -21.78 12.13 8.71
CA PRO A 127 -21.32 13.49 8.38
C PRO A 127 -20.75 14.25 9.59
N ARG A 128 -21.33 14.06 10.79
CA ARG A 128 -20.84 14.71 12.02
C ARG A 128 -19.42 14.25 12.41
N LEU A 129 -19.08 12.96 12.26
CA LEU A 129 -17.72 12.46 12.50
C LEU A 129 -16.76 12.95 11.44
N ARG A 130 -17.17 12.92 10.17
CA ARG A 130 -16.38 13.45 9.06
C ARG A 130 -15.95 14.90 9.30
N THR A 131 -16.91 15.76 9.63
CA THR A 131 -16.62 17.17 9.94
C THR A 131 -15.66 17.34 11.12
N ARG A 132 -15.78 16.47 12.13
CA ARG A 132 -14.89 16.52 13.31
C ARG A 132 -13.47 16.08 12.99
N PHE A 133 -13.31 15.08 12.14
CA PHE A 133 -12.00 14.60 11.72
C PHE A 133 -11.29 15.62 10.81
N GLU A 134 -12.03 16.22 9.88
CA GLU A 134 -11.52 17.28 8.99
C GLU A 134 -11.22 18.58 9.73
N GLY A 135 -11.84 18.82 10.88
CA GLY A 135 -11.60 20.01 11.72
C GLY A 135 -10.27 19.98 12.49
N GLY A 136 -9.49 18.89 12.37
CA GLY A 136 -8.16 18.75 12.95
C GLY A 136 -7.03 18.89 11.94
N LEU A 137 -5.86 18.33 12.27
CA LEU A 137 -4.73 18.23 11.33
C LEU A 137 -4.84 16.94 10.53
N LEU A 138 -4.92 17.05 9.21
CA LEU A 138 -4.81 15.92 8.28
C LEU A 138 -3.33 15.76 7.88
N ALA A 139 -2.73 14.62 8.20
CA ALA A 139 -1.34 14.29 7.89
C ALA A 139 -1.28 13.12 6.90
N ASP A 140 -0.79 13.39 5.69
CA ASP A 140 -0.60 12.40 4.65
C ASP A 140 0.73 11.66 4.85
N VAL A 141 0.67 10.33 4.91
CA VAL A 141 1.86 9.46 4.96
C VAL A 141 2.09 8.88 3.57
N GLN A 142 3.09 9.39 2.90
CA GLN A 142 3.48 8.95 1.57
C GLN A 142 4.44 7.78 1.61
N ALA A 143 4.55 7.07 0.48
CA ALA A 143 5.54 6.01 0.34
C ALA A 143 6.96 6.57 0.56
N PRO A 144 7.78 5.91 1.38
CA PRO A 144 9.16 6.34 1.61
C PRO A 144 9.98 6.24 0.32
N ASP A 145 10.91 7.15 0.15
CA ASP A 145 11.93 7.05 -0.90
C ASP A 145 12.92 5.91 -0.63
N LEU A 146 13.76 5.61 -1.62
CA LEU A 146 14.70 4.50 -1.54
C LEU A 146 15.68 4.65 -0.36
N GLU A 147 16.15 5.86 -0.09
CA GLU A 147 17.10 6.13 1.01
C GLU A 147 16.44 5.88 2.37
N THR A 148 15.21 6.37 2.54
CA THR A 148 14.40 6.12 3.74
C THR A 148 14.11 4.63 3.92
N MET A 149 13.82 3.90 2.85
CA MET A 149 13.59 2.45 2.90
C MET A 149 14.84 1.68 3.35
N VAL A 150 16.02 2.07 2.84
CA VAL A 150 17.30 1.50 3.26
C VAL A 150 17.53 1.77 4.75
N ALA A 151 17.29 3.00 5.22
CA ALA A 151 17.44 3.37 6.61
C ALA A 151 16.49 2.59 7.54
N ILE A 152 15.21 2.43 7.15
CA ILE A 152 14.23 1.62 7.89
C ILE A 152 14.70 0.17 8.00
N LEU A 153 15.18 -0.41 6.89
CA LEU A 153 15.64 -1.79 6.85
C LEU A 153 16.87 -2.00 7.74
N GLN A 154 17.83 -1.07 7.69
CA GLN A 154 19.03 -1.14 8.53
C GLN A 154 18.70 -1.00 10.02
N ALA A 155 17.85 -0.04 10.41
CA ALA A 155 17.40 0.12 11.79
C ALA A 155 16.67 -1.13 12.31
N LYS A 156 15.84 -1.77 11.47
CA LYS A 156 15.15 -3.02 11.82
C LYS A 156 16.14 -4.19 11.97
N ALA A 157 17.12 -4.29 11.06
CA ALA A 157 18.17 -5.29 11.10
C ALA A 157 18.99 -5.17 12.40
N GLU A 158 19.36 -3.95 12.77
CA GLU A 158 20.09 -3.67 14.02
C GLU A 158 19.30 -4.13 15.26
N THR A 159 18.00 -3.78 15.31
CA THR A 159 17.09 -4.22 16.39
C THR A 159 17.03 -5.75 16.50
N MET A 160 17.06 -6.44 15.37
CA MET A 160 17.05 -7.92 15.29
C MET A 160 18.45 -8.53 15.46
N ARG A 161 19.48 -7.72 15.63
CA ARG A 161 20.90 -8.15 15.66
C ARG A 161 21.30 -8.93 14.39
N LEU A 162 20.75 -8.55 13.26
CA LEU A 162 20.98 -9.20 11.97
C LEU A 162 22.04 -8.41 11.19
N PRO A 163 23.24 -8.96 10.94
CA PRO A 163 24.29 -8.25 10.20
C PRO A 163 23.92 -8.19 8.70
N ILE A 164 23.31 -7.08 8.28
CA ILE A 164 23.02 -6.82 6.87
C ILE A 164 23.90 -5.67 6.37
N GLY A 165 24.70 -5.93 5.33
CA GLY A 165 25.49 -4.89 4.66
C GLY A 165 24.63 -3.90 3.88
N HIS A 166 25.16 -2.69 3.69
CA HIS A 166 24.47 -1.61 2.96
C HIS A 166 24.00 -2.05 1.56
N ASP A 167 24.84 -2.77 0.81
CA ASP A 167 24.52 -3.25 -0.53
C ASP A 167 23.34 -4.23 -0.54
N CYS A 168 23.24 -5.08 0.49
CA CYS A 168 22.12 -5.99 0.65
C CYS A 168 20.84 -5.23 1.01
N ALA A 169 20.93 -4.24 1.91
CA ALA A 169 19.81 -3.38 2.27
C ALA A 169 19.31 -2.58 1.04
N LEU A 170 20.20 -2.01 0.25
CA LEU A 170 19.89 -1.30 -0.98
C LEU A 170 19.24 -2.22 -2.02
N TRP A 171 19.77 -3.43 -2.18
CA TRP A 171 19.21 -4.43 -3.10
C TRP A 171 17.78 -4.82 -2.71
N ILE A 172 17.49 -5.04 -1.43
CA ILE A 172 16.15 -5.36 -0.94
C ILE A 172 15.22 -4.16 -1.14
N ALA A 173 15.60 -2.97 -0.67
CA ALA A 173 14.80 -1.76 -0.75
C ALA A 173 14.44 -1.37 -2.20
N SER A 174 15.37 -1.57 -3.15
CA SER A 174 15.11 -1.30 -4.57
C SER A 174 14.08 -2.23 -5.23
N ARG A 175 13.65 -3.29 -4.58
CA ARG A 175 12.70 -4.29 -5.10
C ARG A 175 11.35 -4.29 -4.41
N VAL A 176 11.24 -3.54 -3.33
CA VAL A 176 9.98 -3.34 -2.60
C VAL A 176 9.33 -2.05 -3.12
N SER A 177 8.07 -2.11 -3.51
CA SER A 177 7.36 -0.96 -4.11
C SER A 177 6.86 0.05 -3.06
N GLY A 178 7.75 0.58 -2.20
CA GLY A 178 7.40 1.62 -1.22
C GLY A 178 6.55 1.15 -0.05
N ASN A 179 6.38 -0.17 0.13
CA ASN A 179 5.58 -0.77 1.19
C ASN A 179 6.47 -1.27 2.33
N VAL A 180 6.40 -0.60 3.48
CA VAL A 180 7.22 -0.95 4.66
C VAL A 180 6.88 -2.34 5.21
N ARG A 181 5.63 -2.81 5.09
CA ARG A 181 5.27 -4.19 5.50
C ARG A 181 5.99 -5.25 4.66
N GLU A 182 6.12 -5.02 3.35
CA GLU A 182 6.88 -5.94 2.48
C GLU A 182 8.36 -5.95 2.87
N LEU A 183 8.91 -4.79 3.21
CA LEU A 183 10.27 -4.65 3.70
C LEU A 183 10.48 -5.43 5.00
N GLU A 184 9.55 -5.30 5.96
CA GLU A 184 9.56 -6.06 7.22
C GLU A 184 9.41 -7.56 6.98
N GLY A 185 8.53 -7.96 6.07
CA GLY A 185 8.37 -9.36 5.66
C GLY A 185 9.66 -9.95 5.09
N ALA A 186 10.35 -9.19 4.24
CA ALA A 186 11.61 -9.61 3.65
C ALA A 186 12.72 -9.81 4.72
N ILE A 187 12.88 -8.84 5.63
CA ILE A 187 13.91 -8.94 6.68
C ILE A 187 13.61 -10.06 7.68
N ASN A 188 12.35 -10.22 8.09
CA ASN A 188 11.94 -11.30 9.00
C ASN A 188 12.26 -12.68 8.41
N ARG A 189 12.02 -12.86 7.10
CA ARG A 189 12.36 -14.11 6.42
C ARG A 189 13.86 -14.35 6.35
N LEU A 190 14.64 -13.31 6.02
CA LEU A 190 16.11 -13.42 6.00
C LEU A 190 16.67 -13.75 7.38
N ALA A 191 16.11 -13.13 8.44
CA ALA A 191 16.51 -13.42 9.82
C ALA A 191 16.24 -14.88 10.20
N ALA A 192 15.06 -15.40 9.87
CA ALA A 192 14.71 -16.80 10.13
C ALA A 192 15.63 -17.77 9.39
N LEU A 193 15.90 -17.51 8.11
CA LEU A 193 16.77 -18.36 7.31
C LEU A 193 18.26 -18.23 7.70
N GLY A 194 18.75 -17.02 7.95
CA GLY A 194 20.12 -16.79 8.40
C GLY A 194 20.40 -17.50 9.73
N SER A 195 19.45 -17.48 10.67
CA SER A 195 19.59 -18.20 11.94
C SER A 195 19.59 -19.74 11.75
N PHE A 196 18.90 -20.22 10.74
CA PHE A 196 18.81 -21.68 10.43
C PHE A 196 20.06 -22.19 9.72
N TYR A 197 20.58 -21.44 8.76
CA TYR A 197 21.77 -21.86 7.98
C TYR A 197 23.08 -21.41 8.60
N GLY A 198 23.08 -20.45 9.53
CA GLY A 198 24.31 -19.88 10.11
C GLY A 198 25.09 -19.00 9.12
N ASP A 199 24.50 -18.63 8.01
CA ASP A 199 25.14 -17.90 6.93
C ASP A 199 25.04 -16.38 7.12
N ALA A 200 26.04 -15.65 6.63
CA ALA A 200 25.98 -14.19 6.54
C ALA A 200 24.92 -13.75 5.53
N ILE A 201 24.15 -12.73 5.87
CA ILE A 201 23.14 -12.17 5.00
C ILE A 201 23.80 -11.31 3.89
N THR A 202 24.18 -11.97 2.81
CA THR A 202 24.74 -11.34 1.61
C THR A 202 23.67 -11.02 0.59
N VAL A 203 24.02 -10.24 -0.44
CA VAL A 203 23.14 -9.95 -1.58
C VAL A 203 22.70 -11.24 -2.27
N ASP A 204 23.60 -12.21 -2.43
CA ASP A 204 23.30 -13.47 -3.11
C ASP A 204 22.40 -14.38 -2.26
N PHE A 205 22.59 -14.40 -0.95
CA PHE A 205 21.67 -15.03 -0.02
C PHE A 205 20.25 -14.42 -0.13
N ALA A 206 20.16 -13.07 -0.13
CA ALA A 206 18.90 -12.36 -0.30
C ALA A 206 18.24 -12.69 -1.65
N LYS A 207 18.99 -12.69 -2.75
CA LYS A 207 18.49 -13.08 -4.09
C LYS A 207 17.91 -14.49 -4.09
N GLN A 208 18.62 -15.44 -3.51
CA GLN A 208 18.19 -16.84 -3.48
C GLN A 208 16.89 -17.04 -2.72
N HIS A 209 16.72 -16.34 -1.60
CA HIS A 209 15.61 -16.60 -0.68
C HIS A 209 14.44 -15.64 -0.80
N LEU A 210 14.61 -14.46 -1.42
CA LEU A 210 13.55 -13.46 -1.58
C LEU A 210 13.03 -13.32 -3.02
N SER A 211 13.62 -13.98 -4.02
CA SER A 211 13.23 -13.86 -5.43
C SER A 211 11.75 -14.12 -5.73
N ASN A 212 11.09 -14.93 -4.91
CA ASN A 212 9.67 -15.26 -5.05
C ASN A 212 8.74 -14.38 -4.22
N LEU A 213 9.28 -13.56 -3.32
CA LEU A 213 8.51 -12.71 -2.41
C LEU A 213 8.59 -11.24 -2.76
N LEU A 214 9.77 -10.79 -3.11
CA LEU A 214 9.92 -9.44 -3.62
C LEU A 214 9.33 -9.46 -5.02
N VAL A 215 8.20 -8.81 -5.15
CA VAL A 215 7.69 -8.46 -6.48
C VAL A 215 8.89 -7.84 -7.19
N GLN A 216 9.33 -8.50 -8.27
CA GLN A 216 10.20 -7.81 -9.20
C GLN A 216 9.47 -6.49 -9.42
N THR A 217 10.08 -5.35 -9.00
CA THR A 217 9.63 -4.04 -9.49
C THR A 217 9.28 -4.30 -10.94
N PRO A 218 8.04 -4.08 -11.40
CA PRO A 218 7.70 -4.40 -12.77
C PRO A 218 8.82 -3.74 -13.56
N GLU A 219 9.72 -4.55 -14.14
CA GLU A 219 10.72 -4.03 -15.08
C GLU A 219 9.91 -3.12 -15.95
N ALA A 220 10.27 -1.82 -15.98
CA ALA A 220 9.46 -0.80 -16.62
C ALA A 220 8.91 -1.41 -17.89
N VAL A 221 7.59 -1.55 -18.00
CA VAL A 221 6.94 -2.41 -18.99
C VAL A 221 7.54 -2.04 -20.33
N SER A 222 8.52 -2.81 -20.76
CA SER A 222 9.23 -2.55 -22.00
C SER A 222 8.51 -3.26 -23.15
N PRO A 223 8.56 -2.76 -24.36
CA PRO A 223 8.01 -3.45 -25.53
C PRO A 223 8.53 -4.88 -25.64
N GLU A 224 9.78 -5.12 -25.26
CA GLU A 224 10.43 -6.43 -25.28
C GLU A 224 9.75 -7.42 -24.33
N ARG A 225 9.45 -6.97 -23.12
CA ARG A 225 8.73 -7.78 -22.11
C ARG A 225 7.30 -8.09 -22.58
N ILE A 226 6.59 -7.10 -23.14
CA ILE A 226 5.25 -7.31 -23.70
C ILE A 226 5.30 -8.34 -24.82
N ILE A 227 6.28 -8.21 -25.73
CA ILE A 227 6.47 -9.16 -26.84
C ILE A 227 6.72 -10.58 -26.30
N GLN A 228 7.55 -10.74 -25.25
CA GLN A 228 7.84 -12.03 -24.62
C GLN A 228 6.59 -12.65 -24.00
N VAL A 229 5.82 -11.88 -23.23
CA VAL A 229 4.61 -12.36 -22.56
C VAL A 229 3.54 -12.76 -23.58
N VAL A 230 3.31 -11.92 -24.60
CA VAL A 230 2.36 -12.22 -25.68
C VAL A 230 2.80 -13.43 -26.50
N ALA A 231 4.07 -13.55 -26.83
CA ALA A 231 4.64 -14.71 -27.55
C ALA A 231 4.40 -16.01 -26.77
N ARG A 232 4.64 -16.00 -25.47
CA ARG A 232 4.40 -17.15 -24.58
C ARG A 232 2.92 -17.49 -24.48
N TYR A 233 2.05 -16.49 -24.31
CA TYR A 233 0.62 -16.68 -24.15
C TYR A 233 -0.04 -17.32 -25.40
N PHE A 234 0.35 -16.87 -26.60
CA PHE A 234 -0.16 -17.41 -27.86
C PHE A 234 0.67 -18.56 -28.43
N ASN A 235 1.71 -19.01 -27.71
CA ASN A 235 2.64 -20.07 -28.13
C ASN A 235 3.26 -19.82 -29.51
N ILE A 236 3.76 -18.60 -29.75
CA ILE A 236 4.41 -18.18 -31.01
C ILE A 236 5.82 -17.69 -30.75
N LYS A 237 6.68 -17.74 -31.78
CA LYS A 237 8.07 -17.26 -31.65
C LYS A 237 8.12 -15.72 -31.63
N ILE A 238 9.00 -15.17 -30.82
CA ILE A 238 9.27 -13.71 -30.77
C ILE A 238 9.65 -13.17 -32.14
N SER A 239 10.45 -13.95 -32.92
CA SER A 239 10.81 -13.62 -34.31
C SER A 239 9.60 -13.48 -35.24
N ASP A 240 8.51 -14.24 -35.00
CA ASP A 240 7.29 -14.12 -35.80
C ASP A 240 6.49 -12.86 -35.43
N LEU A 241 6.50 -12.43 -34.16
CA LEU A 241 5.89 -11.16 -33.75
C LEU A 241 6.61 -9.94 -34.34
N LYS A 242 7.92 -9.98 -34.38
CA LYS A 242 8.76 -8.91 -34.99
C LYS A 242 8.84 -9.03 -36.51
N GLY A 243 8.61 -10.23 -37.07
CA GLY A 243 8.73 -10.53 -38.48
C GLY A 243 7.59 -9.97 -39.35
N GLN A 244 7.76 -10.02 -40.68
CA GLN A 244 6.80 -9.48 -41.65
C GLN A 244 5.65 -10.44 -42.01
N ARG A 245 5.61 -11.65 -41.46
CA ARG A 245 4.60 -12.65 -41.76
C ARG A 245 3.20 -12.15 -41.46
N LYS A 246 2.26 -12.37 -42.41
CA LYS A 246 0.86 -11.90 -42.35
C LYS A 246 -0.15 -13.03 -42.04
N LEU A 247 0.30 -14.15 -41.47
CA LEU A 247 -0.60 -15.24 -41.07
C LEU A 247 -1.53 -14.76 -39.95
N LYS A 248 -2.84 -15.11 -40.07
CA LYS A 248 -3.89 -14.67 -39.13
C LYS A 248 -3.54 -14.97 -37.67
N GLY A 249 -2.93 -16.14 -37.38
CA GLY A 249 -2.49 -16.54 -36.04
C GLY A 249 -1.31 -15.75 -35.48
N ILE A 250 -0.62 -14.92 -36.28
CA ILE A 250 0.49 -14.08 -35.86
C ILE A 250 0.10 -12.59 -35.83
N VAL A 251 -0.78 -12.19 -36.75
CA VAL A 251 -1.16 -10.79 -36.91
C VAL A 251 -1.96 -10.29 -35.70
N GLN A 252 -2.93 -11.04 -35.22
CA GLN A 252 -3.75 -10.66 -34.07
C GLN A 252 -2.92 -10.56 -32.78
N PRO A 253 -2.11 -11.55 -32.35
CA PRO A 253 -1.20 -11.43 -31.22
C PRO A 253 -0.24 -10.23 -31.33
N ARG A 254 0.27 -9.96 -32.51
CA ARG A 254 1.14 -8.79 -32.76
C ARG A 254 0.38 -7.47 -32.53
N GLN A 255 -0.86 -7.37 -33.01
CA GLN A 255 -1.70 -6.19 -32.80
C GLN A 255 -2.04 -5.99 -31.32
N ILE A 256 -2.30 -7.07 -30.58
CA ILE A 256 -2.50 -7.05 -29.12
C ILE A 256 -1.22 -6.55 -28.43
N ALA A 257 -0.04 -7.06 -28.80
CA ALA A 257 1.23 -6.61 -28.23
C ALA A 257 1.50 -5.13 -28.48
N MET A 258 1.23 -4.63 -29.70
CA MET A 258 1.33 -3.20 -30.02
C MET A 258 0.37 -2.33 -29.20
N PHE A 259 -0.87 -2.80 -29.01
CA PHE A 259 -1.87 -2.11 -28.22
C PHE A 259 -1.45 -2.02 -26.75
N LEU A 260 -1.05 -3.14 -26.13
CA LEU A 260 -0.55 -3.17 -24.74
C LEU A 260 0.70 -2.29 -24.57
N ALA A 261 1.63 -2.33 -25.53
CA ALA A 261 2.82 -1.49 -25.48
C ALA A 261 2.47 0.01 -25.54
N ARG A 262 1.47 0.41 -26.32
CA ARG A 262 1.00 1.80 -26.34
C ARG A 262 0.30 2.23 -25.07
N GLN A 263 -0.45 1.31 -24.44
CA GLN A 263 -1.19 1.59 -23.20
C GLN A 263 -0.30 1.70 -21.97
N HIS A 264 0.79 0.91 -21.93
CA HIS A 264 1.61 0.72 -20.73
C HIS A 264 3.06 1.20 -20.88
N THR A 265 3.37 1.94 -21.95
CA THR A 265 4.66 2.64 -22.12
C THR A 265 4.43 4.05 -22.67
N ASP A 266 5.37 4.97 -22.37
CA ASP A 266 5.33 6.35 -22.87
C ASP A 266 5.89 6.49 -24.30
N LEU A 267 6.14 5.37 -25.00
CA LEU A 267 6.75 5.36 -26.32
C LEU A 267 5.83 5.94 -27.38
N SER A 268 6.42 6.69 -28.30
CA SER A 268 5.72 7.21 -29.47
C SER A 268 5.40 6.09 -30.48
N PHE A 269 4.43 6.30 -31.37
CA PHE A 269 4.12 5.34 -32.43
C PHE A 269 5.33 4.96 -33.32
N PRO A 270 6.22 5.90 -33.70
CA PRO A 270 7.45 5.56 -34.40
C PRO A 270 8.40 4.68 -33.59
N ASP A 271 8.53 4.92 -32.28
CA ASP A 271 9.40 4.12 -31.41
C ASP A 271 8.87 2.70 -31.26
N LEU A 272 7.57 2.56 -31.06
CA LEU A 272 6.89 1.26 -31.07
C LEU A 272 7.07 0.55 -32.41
N GLY A 273 6.96 1.25 -33.53
CA GLY A 273 7.23 0.68 -34.84
C GLY A 273 8.62 0.07 -34.93
N ARG A 274 9.64 0.76 -34.41
CA ARG A 274 11.02 0.24 -34.33
C ARG A 274 11.13 -1.01 -33.45
N ALA A 275 10.53 -1.02 -32.28
CA ALA A 275 10.54 -2.14 -31.35
C ALA A 275 9.87 -3.41 -31.96
N PHE A 276 8.85 -3.24 -32.80
CA PHE A 276 8.13 -4.33 -33.47
C PHE A 276 8.69 -4.69 -34.84
N GLY A 277 10.00 -4.52 -35.07
CA GLY A 277 10.69 -4.97 -36.28
C GLY A 277 10.69 -3.96 -37.43
N GLY A 278 10.76 -2.65 -37.13
CA GLY A 278 10.88 -1.57 -38.12
C GLY A 278 9.57 -1.30 -38.87
N ARG A 279 8.44 -1.42 -38.21
CA ARG A 279 7.12 -1.15 -38.82
C ARG A 279 6.82 0.32 -38.86
N ASP A 280 6.09 0.71 -39.89
CA ASP A 280 5.56 2.05 -40.00
C ASP A 280 4.63 2.40 -38.83
N HIS A 281 4.72 3.64 -38.36
CA HIS A 281 3.87 4.15 -37.26
C HIS A 281 2.37 4.03 -37.52
N SER A 282 1.95 4.16 -38.78
CA SER A 282 0.55 3.98 -39.20
C SER A 282 0.06 2.55 -38.98
N THR A 283 0.93 1.55 -39.11
CA THR A 283 0.61 0.14 -38.80
C THR A 283 0.34 -0.05 -37.32
N VAL A 284 1.14 0.56 -36.45
CA VAL A 284 0.96 0.52 -34.99
C VAL A 284 -0.33 1.25 -34.60
N GLN A 285 -0.57 2.42 -35.15
CA GLN A 285 -1.78 3.20 -34.91
C GLN A 285 -3.06 2.45 -35.34
N HIS A 286 -3.03 1.82 -36.51
CA HIS A 286 -4.15 0.98 -36.96
C HIS A 286 -4.38 -0.22 -36.04
N ALA A 287 -3.31 -0.89 -35.59
CA ALA A 287 -3.41 -2.00 -34.63
C ALA A 287 -4.05 -1.56 -33.31
N CYS A 288 -3.60 -0.43 -32.75
CA CYS A 288 -4.16 0.13 -31.52
C CYS A 288 -5.64 0.49 -31.65
N LYS A 289 -6.03 1.15 -32.75
CA LYS A 289 -7.44 1.48 -33.02
C LYS A 289 -8.32 0.23 -33.14
N LYS A 290 -7.85 -0.79 -33.86
CA LYS A 290 -8.57 -2.03 -34.06
C LYS A 290 -8.76 -2.81 -32.77
N ILE A 291 -7.67 -3.04 -32.00
CA ILE A 291 -7.76 -3.78 -30.73
C ILE A 291 -8.54 -2.99 -29.68
N GLY A 292 -8.36 -1.67 -29.60
CA GLY A 292 -9.16 -0.82 -28.71
C GLY A 292 -10.66 -0.81 -29.02
N GLY A 293 -11.03 -1.00 -30.29
CA GLY A 293 -12.43 -1.23 -30.71
C GLY A 293 -12.95 -2.59 -30.24
N LEU A 294 -12.19 -3.67 -30.50
CA LEU A 294 -12.55 -5.03 -30.09
C LEU A 294 -12.61 -5.19 -28.56
N ALA A 295 -11.73 -4.52 -27.82
CA ALA A 295 -11.73 -4.51 -26.36
C ALA A 295 -13.06 -4.01 -25.75
N LYS A 296 -13.87 -3.24 -26.50
CA LYS A 296 -15.17 -2.72 -26.05
C LYS A 296 -16.34 -3.63 -26.40
N SER A 297 -16.22 -4.48 -27.40
CA SER A 297 -17.32 -5.21 -27.99
C SER A 297 -17.17 -6.74 -28.05
N ASP A 298 -15.96 -7.24 -27.80
CA ASP A 298 -15.62 -8.67 -27.92
C ASP A 298 -15.15 -9.21 -26.57
N PRO A 299 -15.95 -10.08 -25.88
CA PRO A 299 -15.59 -10.66 -24.59
C PRO A 299 -14.30 -11.50 -24.62
N ASP A 300 -14.02 -12.20 -25.73
CA ASP A 300 -12.80 -13.01 -25.87
C ASP A 300 -11.57 -12.11 -25.91
N MET A 301 -11.65 -10.98 -26.59
CA MET A 301 -10.59 -9.99 -26.61
C MET A 301 -10.36 -9.37 -25.23
N GLN A 302 -11.43 -9.08 -24.48
CA GLN A 302 -11.32 -8.59 -23.10
C GLN A 302 -10.60 -9.60 -22.21
N ASN A 303 -10.96 -10.88 -22.29
CA ASN A 303 -10.31 -11.94 -21.52
C ASN A 303 -8.83 -12.09 -21.89
N HIS A 304 -8.48 -11.99 -23.17
CA HIS A 304 -7.09 -12.00 -23.61
C HIS A 304 -6.29 -10.84 -23.00
N LEU A 305 -6.81 -9.62 -23.07
CA LEU A 305 -6.16 -8.43 -22.54
C LEU A 305 -6.00 -8.50 -21.02
N GLN A 306 -7.05 -8.85 -20.27
CA GLN A 306 -6.99 -8.99 -18.81
C GLN A 306 -5.97 -10.05 -18.37
N THR A 307 -5.92 -11.20 -19.08
CA THR A 307 -4.96 -12.25 -18.76
C THR A 307 -3.52 -11.80 -19.04
N LEU A 308 -3.31 -11.10 -20.15
CA LEU A 308 -1.99 -10.57 -20.51
C LEU A 308 -1.55 -9.46 -19.56
N GLU A 309 -2.43 -8.55 -19.15
CA GLU A 309 -2.16 -7.51 -18.15
C GLU A 309 -1.81 -8.12 -16.79
N ARG A 310 -2.53 -9.18 -16.38
CA ARG A 310 -2.18 -9.94 -15.17
C ARG A 310 -0.79 -10.57 -15.27
N ASN A 311 -0.46 -11.19 -16.41
CA ASN A 311 0.84 -11.81 -16.65
C ASN A 311 1.99 -10.78 -16.73
N LEU A 312 1.68 -9.54 -17.06
CA LEU A 312 2.61 -8.41 -17.05
C LEU A 312 2.74 -7.76 -15.66
N GLY A 313 1.90 -8.14 -14.69
CA GLY A 313 1.85 -7.52 -13.36
C GLY A 313 1.14 -6.17 -13.35
N LEU A 314 0.26 -5.89 -14.34
CA LEU A 314 -0.43 -4.61 -14.55
C LEU A 314 -1.90 -4.63 -14.08
N ALA A 315 -2.44 -5.79 -13.70
CA ALA A 315 -3.80 -5.89 -13.18
C ALA A 315 -3.86 -5.29 -11.77
N ARG A 316 -4.73 -4.28 -11.59
CA ARG A 316 -5.12 -3.75 -10.28
C ARG A 316 -6.06 -4.69 -9.56
#